data_3e0ac27c69082380c83e5f7a932960b4
#
_entry.id   3e0ac27c69082380c83e5f7a932960b4
#
_cell.length_a   1.000
_cell.length_b   1.000
_cell.length_c   1.000
_cell.angle_alpha   90.00
_cell.angle_beta   90.00
_cell.angle_gamma   90.00
#
_symmetry.space_group_name_H-M   'P 1'
#
loop_
_entity.id
_entity.type
_entity.pdbx_description
1 polymer ?
#
loop_
_entity_poly.entity_id
_entity_poly.type
_entity_poly.pdbx_seq_one_letter_code
_entity_poly.pdbx_strand_id
1 'polypeptide(L)'
;MAGMVDLGDPKAVLHHYLQATRDDLLWKLDGLGEREVRWPRTSTGNNLLGILKHCLNVEAGYFGPTFGRTFPTPEELVSVQEYEKDSQADWYARVDESKDGLIDLYRRVAAFADQTIEQLPLDAPGRVSWWRPDKQDVTLQRIIVHVTCDLTRHVGQADILREQHDGAIGLHLGNTNVPDYDWSAYVARLTDLAQRFA
;
A
#
# COMPACT_ATOMS: atom_id res chain seq x y z
N MET A 1 6.95 22.02 -5.38
CA MET A 1 5.86 22.65 -4.59
C MET A 1 4.62 21.81 -4.86
N ALA A 2 4.17 21.03 -3.88
CA ALA A 2 2.87 20.36 -3.99
C ALA A 2 1.80 21.45 -4.07
N GLY A 3 1.01 21.45 -5.14
CA GLY A 3 -0.11 22.36 -5.30
C GLY A 3 -1.09 22.19 -4.13
N MET A 4 -1.66 23.28 -3.65
CA MET A 4 -2.70 23.23 -2.62
C MET A 4 -3.87 22.41 -3.15
N VAL A 5 -4.26 21.35 -2.42
CA VAL A 5 -5.42 20.51 -2.78
C VAL A 5 -6.67 21.39 -2.72
N ASP A 6 -7.47 21.38 -3.77
CA ASP A 6 -8.79 21.99 -3.74
C ASP A 6 -9.73 21.16 -2.86
N LEU A 7 -9.90 21.60 -1.61
CA LEU A 7 -10.78 20.94 -0.63
C LEU A 7 -12.28 21.00 -1.02
N GLY A 8 -12.65 21.78 -2.02
CA GLY A 8 -14.01 21.84 -2.58
C GLY A 8 -14.27 20.76 -3.63
N ASP A 9 -13.21 20.12 -4.18
CA ASP A 9 -13.34 19.04 -5.12
C ASP A 9 -13.17 17.65 -4.44
N PRO A 10 -14.24 16.87 -4.28
CA PRO A 10 -14.17 15.54 -3.66
C PRO A 10 -13.18 14.59 -4.35
N LYS A 11 -13.01 14.71 -5.66
CA LYS A 11 -12.08 13.86 -6.42
C LYS A 11 -10.64 14.21 -6.09
N ALA A 12 -10.31 15.50 -6.04
CA ALA A 12 -8.99 15.98 -5.64
C ALA A 12 -8.63 15.55 -4.21
N VAL A 13 -9.60 15.61 -3.28
CA VAL A 13 -9.42 15.16 -1.90
C VAL A 13 -9.13 13.66 -1.83
N LEU A 14 -9.93 12.83 -2.50
CA LEU A 14 -9.73 11.38 -2.52
C LEU A 14 -8.39 10.99 -3.14
N HIS A 15 -8.01 11.62 -4.24
CA HIS A 15 -6.73 11.38 -4.91
C HIS A 15 -5.55 11.79 -4.02
N HIS A 16 -5.67 12.93 -3.31
CA HIS A 16 -4.65 13.39 -2.37
C HIS A 16 -4.37 12.35 -1.27
N TYR A 17 -5.42 11.78 -0.64
CA TYR A 17 -5.22 10.79 0.41
C TYR A 17 -4.65 9.48 -0.12
N LEU A 18 -5.04 9.06 -1.33
CA LEU A 18 -4.42 7.91 -1.98
C LEU A 18 -2.92 8.15 -2.22
N GLN A 19 -2.56 9.33 -2.75
CA GLN A 19 -1.17 9.69 -3.02
C GLN A 19 -0.34 9.76 -1.72
N ALA A 20 -0.87 10.38 -0.66
CA ALA A 20 -0.20 10.41 0.65
C ALA A 20 0.09 8.99 1.18
N THR A 21 -0.88 8.08 1.05
CA THR A 21 -0.70 6.69 1.47
C THR A 21 0.40 5.96 0.67
N ARG A 22 0.52 6.24 -0.63
CA ARG A 22 1.60 5.69 -1.49
C ARG A 22 2.97 6.20 -1.06
N ASP A 23 3.07 7.49 -0.77
CA ASP A 23 4.31 8.13 -0.33
C ASP A 23 4.74 7.56 1.03
N ASP A 24 3.80 7.36 1.95
CA ASP A 24 4.04 6.72 3.24
C ASP A 24 4.59 5.30 3.08
N LEU A 25 4.00 4.49 2.19
CA LEU A 25 4.50 3.13 1.92
C LEU A 25 5.93 3.14 1.38
N LEU A 26 6.22 3.98 0.40
CA LEU A 26 7.55 4.07 -0.20
C LEU A 26 8.60 4.50 0.82
N TRP A 27 8.25 5.44 1.70
CA TRP A 27 9.14 5.85 2.77
C TRP A 27 9.51 4.71 3.73
N LYS A 28 8.62 3.72 3.96
CA LYS A 28 8.94 2.58 4.83
C LYS A 28 10.01 1.65 4.26
N LEU A 29 10.33 1.76 2.97
CA LEU A 29 11.42 1.01 2.35
C LEU A 29 12.70 1.84 2.19
N ASP A 30 12.62 3.15 2.43
CA ASP A 30 13.77 4.06 2.23
C ASP A 30 14.93 3.73 3.17
N GLY A 31 16.17 3.79 2.63
CA GLY A 31 17.40 3.50 3.37
C GLY A 31 17.65 2.02 3.68
N LEU A 32 16.71 1.10 3.40
CA LEU A 32 16.88 -0.34 3.65
C LEU A 32 17.48 -1.08 2.47
N GLY A 33 18.30 -2.09 2.75
CA GLY A 33 18.88 -3.00 1.74
C GLY A 33 17.92 -4.13 1.32
N GLU A 34 18.30 -4.86 0.26
CA GLU A 34 17.52 -5.98 -0.29
C GLU A 34 17.15 -7.05 0.75
N ARG A 35 18.11 -7.44 1.59
CA ARG A 35 17.87 -8.45 2.64
C ARG A 35 16.86 -7.96 3.67
N GLU A 36 16.96 -6.70 4.05
CA GLU A 36 16.18 -6.09 5.12
C GLU A 36 14.71 -5.97 4.75
N VAL A 37 14.41 -5.52 3.51
CA VAL A 37 13.04 -5.37 3.01
C VAL A 37 12.35 -6.70 2.75
N ARG A 38 13.11 -7.78 2.51
CA ARG A 38 12.60 -9.14 2.25
C ARG A 38 12.48 -9.99 3.49
N TRP A 39 13.08 -9.57 4.61
CA TRP A 39 13.14 -10.39 5.81
C TRP A 39 11.74 -10.58 6.43
N PRO A 40 11.25 -11.83 6.56
CA PRO A 40 9.95 -12.09 7.17
C PRO A 40 10.00 -11.78 8.68
N ARG A 41 9.05 -11.00 9.18
CA ARG A 41 9.03 -10.52 10.57
C ARG A 41 7.85 -11.03 11.39
N THR A 42 6.93 -11.75 10.76
CA THR A 42 5.77 -12.34 11.42
C THR A 42 5.70 -13.83 11.11
N SER A 43 4.94 -14.59 11.90
CA SER A 43 4.70 -16.02 11.66
C SER A 43 4.03 -16.32 10.30
N THR A 44 3.39 -15.33 9.70
CA THR A 44 2.77 -15.43 8.37
C THR A 44 3.66 -14.90 7.24
N GLY A 45 4.90 -14.51 7.55
CA GLY A 45 5.89 -14.11 6.55
C GLY A 45 5.81 -12.66 6.08
N ASN A 46 5.06 -11.78 6.75
CA ASN A 46 4.98 -10.38 6.35
C ASN A 46 6.36 -9.73 6.28
N ASN A 47 6.62 -9.06 5.17
CA ASN A 47 7.86 -8.34 4.88
C ASN A 47 7.54 -7.08 4.05
N LEU A 48 8.41 -6.08 4.14
CA LEU A 48 8.18 -4.76 3.54
C LEU A 48 8.05 -4.82 2.02
N LEU A 49 8.91 -5.60 1.36
CA LEU A 49 8.91 -5.69 -0.10
C LEU A 49 7.70 -6.48 -0.65
N GLY A 50 7.24 -7.49 0.10
CA GLY A 50 6.00 -8.20 -0.19
C GLY A 50 4.78 -7.29 -0.08
N ILE A 51 4.72 -6.44 0.95
CA ILE A 51 3.65 -5.44 1.08
C ILE A 51 3.64 -4.50 -0.12
N LEU A 52 4.79 -3.97 -0.54
CA LEU A 52 4.88 -3.12 -1.73
C LEU A 52 4.38 -3.84 -2.99
N LYS A 53 4.83 -5.08 -3.21
CA LYS A 53 4.43 -5.88 -4.38
C LYS A 53 2.92 -6.19 -4.35
N HIS A 54 2.35 -6.45 -3.19
CA HIS A 54 0.91 -6.61 -3.04
C HIS A 54 0.17 -5.32 -3.40
N CYS A 55 0.54 -4.19 -2.82
CA CYS A 55 -0.12 -2.90 -3.09
C CYS A 55 -0.08 -2.52 -4.56
N LEU A 56 1.04 -2.72 -5.27
CA LEU A 56 1.10 -2.43 -6.72
C LEU A 56 0.14 -3.31 -7.55
N ASN A 57 0.02 -4.61 -7.21
CA ASN A 57 -0.91 -5.50 -7.92
C ASN A 57 -2.37 -5.16 -7.60
N VAL A 58 -2.67 -4.76 -6.37
CA VAL A 58 -3.99 -4.23 -5.95
C VAL A 58 -4.35 -3.01 -6.79
N GLU A 59 -3.48 -2.00 -6.86
CA GLU A 59 -3.77 -0.79 -7.64
C GLU A 59 -3.93 -1.07 -9.14
N ALA A 60 -3.03 -1.87 -9.72
CA ALA A 60 -3.11 -2.25 -11.13
C ALA A 60 -4.43 -2.97 -11.46
N GLY A 61 -4.89 -3.88 -10.60
CA GLY A 61 -6.13 -4.62 -10.76
C GLY A 61 -7.36 -3.73 -10.64
N TYR A 62 -7.41 -2.90 -9.60
CA TYR A 62 -8.59 -2.07 -9.35
C TYR A 62 -8.72 -0.86 -10.28
N PHE A 63 -7.64 -0.20 -10.69
CA PHE A 63 -7.70 0.95 -11.59
C PHE A 63 -7.55 0.57 -13.07
N GLY A 64 -7.21 -0.68 -13.37
CA GLY A 64 -7.08 -1.20 -14.73
C GLY A 64 -8.36 -1.93 -15.19
N PRO A 65 -8.39 -3.27 -15.09
CA PRO A 65 -9.47 -4.11 -15.64
C PRO A 65 -10.87 -3.73 -15.15
N THR A 66 -11.00 -3.24 -13.92
CA THR A 66 -12.29 -2.76 -13.38
C THR A 66 -12.93 -1.67 -14.25
N PHE A 67 -12.13 -0.85 -14.92
CA PHE A 67 -12.57 0.23 -15.81
C PHE A 67 -12.22 -0.02 -17.28
N GLY A 68 -11.98 -1.29 -17.66
CA GLY A 68 -11.69 -1.67 -19.05
C GLY A 68 -10.32 -1.18 -19.55
N ARG A 69 -9.39 -0.90 -18.65
CA ARG A 69 -8.03 -0.45 -18.98
C ARG A 69 -7.01 -1.57 -18.71
N THR A 70 -5.94 -1.58 -19.47
CA THR A 70 -4.84 -2.54 -19.30
C THR A 70 -3.56 -1.78 -18.96
N PHE A 71 -2.84 -2.21 -17.93
CA PHE A 71 -1.51 -1.68 -17.63
C PHE A 71 -0.56 -1.95 -18.82
N PRO A 72 0.31 -1.01 -19.22
CA PRO A 72 1.11 -1.13 -20.44
C PRO A 72 2.03 -2.35 -20.52
N THR A 73 2.53 -2.82 -19.37
CA THR A 73 3.44 -3.98 -19.25
C THR A 73 2.85 -5.02 -18.31
N PRO A 74 1.72 -5.67 -18.69
CA PRO A 74 0.99 -6.57 -17.80
C PRO A 74 1.81 -7.81 -17.39
N GLU A 75 2.84 -8.17 -18.15
CA GLU A 75 3.78 -9.25 -17.85
C GLU A 75 4.68 -8.97 -16.64
N GLU A 76 4.78 -7.73 -16.18
CA GLU A 76 5.50 -7.35 -14.94
C GLU A 76 4.62 -7.49 -13.69
N LEU A 77 3.32 -7.68 -13.86
CA LEU A 77 2.36 -7.91 -12.78
C LEU A 77 2.20 -9.39 -12.49
N VAL A 78 1.71 -9.72 -11.30
CA VAL A 78 1.36 -11.11 -10.97
C VAL A 78 0.14 -11.53 -11.80
N SER A 79 0.30 -12.54 -12.62
CA SER A 79 -0.74 -13.06 -13.50
C SER A 79 -1.76 -13.92 -12.75
N VAL A 80 -2.94 -14.12 -13.33
CA VAL A 80 -3.97 -15.03 -12.80
C VAL A 80 -3.41 -16.44 -12.61
N GLN A 81 -2.60 -16.92 -13.56
CA GLN A 81 -1.98 -18.25 -13.50
C GLN A 81 -0.97 -18.38 -12.35
N GLU A 82 -0.28 -17.31 -11.97
CA GLU A 82 0.60 -17.30 -10.80
C GLU A 82 -0.21 -17.34 -9.52
N TYR A 83 -1.30 -16.59 -9.40
CA TYR A 83 -2.22 -16.67 -8.25
C TYR A 83 -2.89 -18.05 -8.12
N GLU A 84 -3.22 -18.71 -9.22
CA GLU A 84 -3.77 -20.09 -9.21
C GLU A 84 -2.75 -21.11 -8.66
N LYS A 85 -1.46 -20.90 -8.91
CA LYS A 85 -0.37 -21.77 -8.41
C LYS A 85 0.03 -21.44 -6.98
N ASP A 86 0.07 -20.16 -6.65
CA ASP A 86 0.46 -19.64 -5.34
C ASP A 86 -0.38 -18.41 -5.00
N SER A 87 -1.33 -18.57 -4.10
CA SER A 87 -2.18 -17.46 -3.64
C SER A 87 -1.42 -16.34 -2.91
N GLN A 88 -0.12 -16.55 -2.64
CA GLN A 88 0.77 -15.57 -2.02
C GLN A 88 1.77 -14.96 -3.01
N ALA A 89 1.59 -15.16 -4.33
CA ALA A 89 2.56 -14.75 -5.36
C ALA A 89 2.91 -13.26 -5.35
N ASP A 90 2.02 -12.40 -4.86
CA ASP A 90 2.22 -10.96 -4.71
C ASP A 90 2.73 -10.55 -3.32
N TRP A 91 2.83 -11.48 -2.35
CA TRP A 91 3.27 -11.19 -0.98
C TRP A 91 4.77 -11.38 -0.74
N TYR A 92 5.50 -11.73 -1.76
CA TYR A 92 6.97 -11.82 -1.72
C TYR A 92 7.58 -11.44 -3.07
N ALA A 93 8.78 -10.87 -3.02
CA ALA A 93 9.55 -10.62 -4.22
C ALA A 93 10.42 -11.85 -4.56
N ARG A 94 10.39 -12.26 -5.83
CA ARG A 94 11.26 -13.32 -6.37
C ARG A 94 12.72 -12.86 -6.36
N VAL A 95 13.65 -13.80 -6.57
CA VAL A 95 15.08 -13.52 -6.56
C VAL A 95 15.50 -12.56 -7.69
N ASP A 96 14.76 -12.56 -8.78
CA ASP A 96 14.98 -11.71 -9.97
C ASP A 96 14.26 -10.35 -9.91
N GLU A 97 13.43 -10.12 -8.88
CA GLU A 97 12.73 -8.86 -8.66
C GLU A 97 13.47 -8.02 -7.62
N SER A 98 14.22 -7.01 -8.02
CA SER A 98 14.93 -6.13 -7.08
C SER A 98 13.98 -5.14 -6.37
N LYS A 99 14.40 -4.65 -5.19
CA LYS A 99 13.70 -3.59 -4.47
C LYS A 99 13.48 -2.36 -5.35
N ASP A 100 14.53 -1.89 -6.00
CA ASP A 100 14.47 -0.69 -6.82
C ASP A 100 13.59 -0.90 -8.07
N GLY A 101 13.63 -2.11 -8.66
CA GLY A 101 12.75 -2.49 -9.76
C GLY A 101 11.27 -2.51 -9.36
N LEU A 102 10.95 -3.04 -8.18
CA LEU A 102 9.57 -3.03 -7.66
C LEU A 102 9.09 -1.63 -7.25
N ILE A 103 9.97 -0.78 -6.72
CA ILE A 103 9.64 0.63 -6.46
C ILE A 103 9.36 1.38 -7.77
N ASP A 104 10.16 1.15 -8.82
CA ASP A 104 9.90 1.75 -10.13
C ASP A 104 8.60 1.25 -10.75
N LEU A 105 8.34 -0.05 -10.70
CA LEU A 105 7.08 -0.64 -11.15
C LEU A 105 5.89 -0.04 -10.39
N TYR A 106 6.00 0.10 -9.06
CA TYR A 106 4.94 0.72 -8.26
C TYR A 106 4.65 2.16 -8.69
N ARG A 107 5.67 2.96 -8.95
CA ARG A 107 5.49 4.34 -9.46
C ARG A 107 4.79 4.37 -10.82
N ARG A 108 5.12 3.43 -11.72
CA ARG A 108 4.46 3.32 -13.02
C ARG A 108 3.00 2.88 -12.89
N VAL A 109 2.70 1.96 -11.99
CA VAL A 109 1.33 1.54 -11.66
C VAL A 109 0.54 2.70 -11.05
N ALA A 110 1.12 3.44 -10.11
CA ALA A 110 0.49 4.62 -9.51
C ALA A 110 0.16 5.68 -10.58
N ALA A 111 1.09 5.98 -11.48
CA ALA A 111 0.84 6.91 -12.59
C ALA A 111 -0.26 6.42 -13.55
N PHE A 112 -0.36 5.12 -13.79
CA PHE A 112 -1.45 4.51 -14.57
C PHE A 112 -2.80 4.63 -13.84
N ALA A 113 -2.85 4.38 -12.54
CA ALA A 113 -4.03 4.57 -11.70
C ALA A 113 -4.48 6.03 -11.67
N ASP A 114 -3.53 6.98 -11.56
CA ASP A 114 -3.80 8.42 -11.61
C ASP A 114 -4.45 8.84 -12.92
N GLN A 115 -3.98 8.33 -14.05
CA GLN A 115 -4.63 8.57 -15.35
C GLN A 115 -6.09 8.06 -15.38
N THR A 116 -6.38 6.92 -14.73
CA THR A 116 -7.76 6.42 -14.63
C THR A 116 -8.61 7.36 -13.78
N ILE A 117 -8.07 7.83 -12.64
CA ILE A 117 -8.75 8.76 -11.75
C ILE A 117 -8.99 10.11 -12.44
N GLU A 118 -8.00 10.65 -13.15
CA GLU A 118 -8.11 11.93 -13.83
C GLU A 118 -9.15 11.91 -14.97
N GLN A 119 -9.13 10.86 -15.79
CA GLN A 119 -9.95 10.77 -17.00
C GLN A 119 -11.41 10.42 -16.76
N LEU A 120 -11.74 9.77 -15.64
CA LEU A 120 -13.09 9.29 -15.36
C LEU A 120 -13.78 10.13 -14.28
N PRO A 121 -15.09 10.40 -14.37
CA PRO A 121 -15.86 11.02 -13.29
C PRO A 121 -15.99 10.05 -12.09
N LEU A 122 -16.25 10.58 -10.88
CA LEU A 122 -16.38 9.76 -9.67
C LEU A 122 -17.49 8.71 -9.73
N ASP A 123 -18.53 8.95 -10.46
CA ASP A 123 -19.67 8.05 -10.69
C ASP A 123 -19.46 7.10 -11.88
N ALA A 124 -18.31 7.15 -12.56
CA ALA A 124 -18.02 6.25 -13.67
C ALA A 124 -18.21 4.79 -13.25
N PRO A 125 -19.02 4.01 -14.00
CA PRO A 125 -19.27 2.62 -13.68
C PRO A 125 -18.03 1.76 -13.95
N GLY A 126 -17.82 0.78 -13.08
CA GLY A 126 -16.78 -0.24 -13.21
C GLY A 126 -17.28 -1.60 -12.75
N ARG A 127 -16.50 -2.66 -13.02
CA ARG A 127 -16.84 -4.02 -12.63
C ARG A 127 -15.61 -4.75 -12.10
N VAL A 128 -15.69 -5.18 -10.83
CA VAL A 128 -14.65 -6.00 -10.17
C VAL A 128 -15.03 -7.46 -10.33
N SER A 129 -14.48 -8.12 -11.35
CA SER A 129 -14.89 -9.47 -11.77
C SER A 129 -14.64 -10.56 -10.73
N TRP A 130 -13.67 -10.37 -9.84
CA TRP A 130 -13.31 -11.33 -8.78
C TRP A 130 -14.08 -11.14 -7.46
N TRP A 131 -14.94 -10.12 -7.36
CA TRP A 131 -15.84 -9.98 -6.22
C TRP A 131 -17.07 -10.88 -6.36
N ARG A 132 -17.80 -11.04 -5.27
CA ARG A 132 -19.08 -11.75 -5.29
C ARG A 132 -20.04 -11.09 -6.32
N PRO A 133 -20.83 -11.86 -7.07
CA PRO A 133 -21.67 -11.35 -8.15
C PRO A 133 -22.57 -10.16 -7.76
N ASP A 134 -23.08 -10.16 -6.52
CA ASP A 134 -23.94 -9.12 -5.98
C ASP A 134 -23.20 -7.83 -5.58
N LYS A 135 -21.87 -7.79 -5.69
CA LYS A 135 -21.00 -6.67 -5.28
C LYS A 135 -20.09 -6.17 -6.41
N GLN A 136 -20.10 -6.82 -7.57
CA GLN A 136 -19.16 -6.56 -8.66
C GLN A 136 -19.31 -5.16 -9.27
N ASP A 137 -20.55 -4.64 -9.37
CA ASP A 137 -20.78 -3.34 -9.95
C ASP A 137 -20.40 -2.24 -8.96
N VAL A 138 -19.54 -1.35 -9.39
CA VAL A 138 -18.90 -0.31 -8.57
C VAL A 138 -18.87 1.02 -9.30
N THR A 139 -18.46 2.06 -8.58
CA THR A 139 -18.09 3.36 -9.17
C THR A 139 -16.61 3.66 -8.91
N LEU A 140 -16.04 4.60 -9.68
CA LEU A 140 -14.67 5.06 -9.44
C LEU A 140 -14.48 5.55 -8.00
N GLN A 141 -15.42 6.34 -7.47
CA GLN A 141 -15.36 6.81 -6.08
C GLN A 141 -15.23 5.66 -5.09
N ARG A 142 -16.04 4.60 -5.27
CA ARG A 142 -15.97 3.42 -4.40
C ARG A 142 -14.63 2.74 -4.48
N ILE A 143 -14.03 2.64 -5.68
CA ILE A 143 -12.72 2.01 -5.86
C ILE A 143 -11.61 2.84 -5.25
N ILE A 144 -11.61 4.18 -5.43
CA ILE A 144 -10.61 5.03 -4.77
C ILE A 144 -10.65 4.84 -3.24
N VAL A 145 -11.84 4.89 -2.63
CA VAL A 145 -11.99 4.68 -1.18
C VAL A 145 -11.53 3.28 -0.79
N HIS A 146 -11.93 2.25 -1.54
CA HIS A 146 -11.59 0.85 -1.25
C HIS A 146 -10.07 0.65 -1.27
N VAL A 147 -9.40 1.08 -2.34
CA VAL A 147 -7.95 0.95 -2.49
C VAL A 147 -7.21 1.78 -1.43
N THR A 148 -7.64 3.02 -1.16
CA THR A 148 -7.03 3.84 -0.10
C THR A 148 -7.13 3.15 1.26
N CYS A 149 -8.28 2.58 1.61
CA CYS A 149 -8.45 1.84 2.88
C CYS A 149 -7.56 0.59 2.95
N ASP A 150 -7.43 -0.12 1.84
CA ASP A 150 -6.58 -1.31 1.74
C ASP A 150 -5.11 -0.94 1.91
N LEU A 151 -4.61 0.01 1.13
CA LEU A 151 -3.24 0.49 1.23
C LEU A 151 -2.91 1.06 2.62
N THR A 152 -3.80 1.87 3.20
CA THR A 152 -3.59 2.43 4.55
C THR A 152 -3.43 1.31 5.59
N ARG A 153 -4.20 0.22 5.47
CA ARG A 153 -4.04 -0.95 6.34
C ARG A 153 -2.67 -1.59 6.19
N HIS A 154 -2.17 -1.71 4.97
CA HIS A 154 -0.86 -2.29 4.67
C HIS A 154 0.29 -1.35 5.07
N VAL A 155 0.12 -0.04 4.96
CA VAL A 155 1.07 0.95 5.51
C VAL A 155 1.19 0.80 7.02
N GLY A 156 0.08 0.64 7.75
CA GLY A 156 0.10 0.39 9.18
C GLY A 156 0.83 -0.93 9.56
N GLN A 157 0.77 -1.97 8.72
CA GLN A 157 1.59 -3.17 8.90
C GLN A 157 3.08 -2.86 8.65
N ALA A 158 3.39 -2.11 7.59
CA ALA A 158 4.76 -1.69 7.29
C ALA A 158 5.36 -0.81 8.38
N ASP A 159 4.56 0.04 9.04
CA ASP A 159 4.97 0.83 10.21
C ASP A 159 5.57 -0.05 11.30
N ILE A 160 4.85 -1.08 11.71
CA ILE A 160 5.28 -2.00 12.78
C ILE A 160 6.51 -2.82 12.34
N LEU A 161 6.55 -3.29 11.08
CA LEU A 161 7.69 -4.03 10.57
C LEU A 161 8.95 -3.15 10.50
N ARG A 162 8.80 -1.87 10.16
CA ARG A 162 9.89 -0.89 10.12
C ARG A 162 10.41 -0.58 11.52
N GLU A 163 9.52 -0.29 12.47
CA GLU A 163 9.87 -0.03 13.86
C GLU A 163 10.61 -1.24 14.48
N GLN A 164 10.15 -2.46 14.24
CA GLN A 164 10.83 -3.68 14.69
C GLN A 164 12.21 -3.89 14.07
N HIS A 165 12.45 -3.33 12.89
CA HIS A 165 13.74 -3.50 12.21
C HIS A 165 14.81 -2.57 12.72
N ASP A 166 14.57 -1.27 12.68
CA ASP A 166 15.57 -0.24 12.97
C ASP A 166 15.09 0.86 13.92
N GLY A 167 13.91 0.70 14.50
CA GLY A 167 13.32 1.67 15.41
C GLY A 167 12.77 2.93 14.72
N ALA A 168 12.76 2.99 13.39
CA ALA A 168 12.20 4.13 12.68
C ALA A 168 10.68 4.16 12.83
N ILE A 169 10.17 5.23 13.41
CA ILE A 169 8.75 5.47 13.69
C ILE A 169 8.27 6.73 12.99
N GLY A 170 6.98 6.84 12.84
CA GLY A 170 6.35 8.06 12.35
C GLY A 170 5.46 7.86 11.15
N LEU A 171 4.68 8.90 10.85
CA LEU A 171 3.69 8.89 9.79
C LEU A 171 4.35 8.94 8.40
N HIS A 172 5.18 9.96 8.17
CA HIS A 172 5.95 10.12 6.93
C HIS A 172 7.21 10.96 7.16
N LEU A 173 8.08 11.02 6.15
CA LEU A 173 9.30 11.83 6.20
C LEU A 173 8.97 13.32 6.48
N GLY A 174 9.52 13.84 7.57
CA GLY A 174 9.33 15.23 7.99
C GLY A 174 8.11 15.49 8.87
N ASN A 175 7.24 14.50 9.09
CA ASN A 175 6.19 14.56 10.09
C ASN A 175 6.00 13.18 10.74
N THR A 176 6.68 12.97 11.85
CA THR A 176 6.59 11.68 12.56
C THR A 176 5.26 11.53 13.29
N ASN A 177 4.61 12.64 13.65
CA ASN A 177 3.43 12.65 14.54
C ASN A 177 3.68 11.91 15.87
N VAL A 178 4.95 11.74 16.24
CA VAL A 178 5.40 11.05 17.45
C VAL A 178 6.17 12.06 18.30
N PRO A 179 5.74 12.31 19.54
CA PRO A 179 6.38 13.29 20.42
C PRO A 179 7.76 12.79 20.89
N ASP A 180 8.61 13.73 21.29
CA ASP A 180 9.79 13.42 22.11
C ASP A 180 9.33 12.95 23.48
N TYR A 181 9.67 11.69 23.83
CA TYR A 181 9.15 11.02 25.02
C TYR A 181 10.14 9.98 25.55
N ASP A 182 10.14 9.72 26.88
CA ASP A 182 10.88 8.60 27.46
C ASP A 182 10.16 7.28 27.16
N TRP A 183 10.44 6.73 25.97
CA TRP A 183 9.84 5.49 25.50
C TRP A 183 10.19 4.30 26.36
N SER A 184 11.40 4.29 26.98
CA SER A 184 11.82 3.20 27.88
C SER A 184 10.95 3.14 29.14
N ALA A 185 10.78 4.29 29.81
CA ALA A 185 9.90 4.40 30.96
C ALA A 185 8.42 4.11 30.59
N TYR A 186 8.00 4.55 29.41
CA TYR A 186 6.65 4.29 28.95
C TYR A 186 6.38 2.80 28.71
N VAL A 187 7.28 2.10 28.02
CA VAL A 187 7.17 0.64 27.78
C VAL A 187 7.20 -0.13 29.09
N ALA A 188 8.11 0.22 30.03
CA ALA A 188 8.13 -0.40 31.34
C ALA A 188 6.79 -0.25 32.09
N ARG A 189 6.22 0.95 32.09
CA ARG A 189 4.90 1.22 32.67
C ARG A 189 3.78 0.37 32.03
N LEU A 190 3.76 0.25 30.70
CA LEU A 190 2.76 -0.57 30.00
C LEU A 190 2.93 -2.05 30.34
N THR A 191 4.16 -2.52 30.44
CA THR A 191 4.48 -3.90 30.84
C THR A 191 3.95 -4.21 32.24
N ASP A 192 4.22 -3.33 33.22
CA ASP A 192 3.70 -3.48 34.59
C ASP A 192 2.17 -3.51 34.63
N LEU A 193 1.54 -2.65 33.84
CA LEU A 193 0.08 -2.64 33.73
C LEU A 193 -0.46 -3.96 33.18
N ALA A 194 0.14 -4.48 32.10
CA ALA A 194 -0.29 -5.74 31.49
C ALA A 194 -0.12 -6.94 32.44
N GLN A 195 0.96 -6.98 33.20
CA GLN A 195 1.24 -8.06 34.18
C GLN A 195 0.20 -8.16 35.30
N ARG A 196 -0.57 -7.09 35.57
CA ARG A 196 -1.65 -7.11 36.59
C ARG A 196 -2.86 -7.93 36.15
N PHE A 197 -2.94 -8.33 34.90
CA PHE A 197 -4.03 -9.13 34.33
C PHE A 197 -3.60 -10.56 33.94
N ALA A 198 -2.42 -11.00 34.44
CA ALA A 198 -1.90 -12.35 34.21
C ALA A 198 -2.56 -13.38 35.14
#